data_f6f41ba94b07519a40e9b668f29c4bb3
#
_entry.id   f6f41ba94b07519a40e9b668f29c4bb3
#
_cell.length_a   1.000
_cell.length_b   1.000
_cell.length_c   1.000
_cell.angle_alpha   90.00
_cell.angle_beta   90.00
_cell.angle_gamma   90.00
#
_symmetry.space_group_name_H-M   'P 1'
#
loop_
_entity.id
_entity.type
_entity.pdbx_description
1 polymer ?
#
loop_
_entity_poly.entity_id
_entity_poly.type
_entity_poly.pdbx_seq_one_letter_code
_entity_poly.pdbx_strand_id
1 'polypeptide(L)'
;MSRSMNKFSPILSYAVFAFSVSIILLCSVSVIFPALIQSVTSEFSDFPFYTPLVDPFELGVLAVPFVVLNGMILLIGIVYYKKHFSLGRLFDFDVSNRIAMIAIAIILSVYIAATVGEFAVEESWNDFSRIQSVVIDRGIENLQGFDLYVKYTLLTVSLNFFGDMRVVPFLASIALLVTTFFIAKEITKKRVPGIIAMVLVLQSNIFLSYDTSATYSNFWILFYVLSLYLILRKWQLSHMSFVLSIFSKSLSAIFLPMTMFFVLNNTKGRRRIYLTVSYGALMIAGVFAASNSNIMFGDATYLPENFTKGIESFSYQLRFDPIILIFLLPLSVMLFLKSLRGFSQANSIQVLISGFMLIPPLLITFTEQTNEPYRLIPLVVFFAVGVSTLLGKIKQDEP
;
A
#
# COMPACT_ATOMS: atom_id res chain seq x y z
N MET A 1 -1.11 41.91 1.31
CA MET A 1 -0.21 40.96 2.02
C MET A 1 0.22 39.89 1.01
N SER A 2 1.46 39.94 0.58
CA SER A 2 2.05 39.37 -0.64
C SER A 2 1.97 37.82 -0.65
N ARG A 3 1.48 37.27 -1.76
CA ARG A 3 1.58 35.88 -2.18
C ARG A 3 3.04 35.42 -2.22
N SER A 4 3.54 34.81 -1.17
CA SER A 4 4.63 33.85 -1.33
C SER A 4 4.03 32.53 -1.78
N MET A 5 3.67 32.42 -3.05
CA MET A 5 3.51 31.11 -3.69
C MET A 5 4.81 30.36 -3.45
N ASN A 6 4.72 29.28 -2.69
CA ASN A 6 5.82 28.37 -2.39
C ASN A 6 6.47 27.92 -3.72
N LYS A 7 7.54 28.59 -4.16
CA LYS A 7 8.34 28.25 -5.35
C LYS A 7 8.88 26.80 -5.32
N PHE A 8 8.85 26.16 -4.16
CA PHE A 8 9.26 24.75 -3.96
C PHE A 8 8.24 23.71 -4.41
N SER A 9 6.96 24.09 -4.59
CA SER A 9 5.90 23.13 -4.94
C SER A 9 6.14 22.41 -6.29
N PRO A 10 6.49 23.08 -7.41
CA PRO A 10 6.71 22.40 -8.68
C PRO A 10 7.97 21.52 -8.67
N ILE A 11 9.07 21.97 -8.07
CA ILE A 11 10.32 21.20 -7.99
C ILE A 11 10.08 19.89 -7.22
N LEU A 12 9.36 19.95 -6.09
CA LEU A 12 9.00 18.76 -5.34
C LEU A 12 8.17 17.79 -6.18
N SER A 13 7.19 18.29 -6.95
CA SER A 13 6.36 17.46 -7.82
C SER A 13 7.17 16.76 -8.91
N TYR A 14 8.14 17.46 -9.52
CA TYR A 14 9.06 16.86 -10.49
C TYR A 14 9.95 15.79 -9.84
N ALA A 15 10.51 16.06 -8.65
CA ALA A 15 11.33 15.09 -7.94
C ALA A 15 10.56 13.82 -7.56
N VAL A 16 9.35 13.99 -7.02
CA VAL A 16 8.46 12.86 -6.68
C VAL A 16 8.07 12.07 -7.94
N PHE A 17 7.78 12.76 -9.02
CA PHE A 17 7.44 12.09 -10.29
C PHE A 17 8.62 11.30 -10.86
N ALA A 18 9.81 11.92 -10.91
CA ALA A 18 11.01 11.23 -11.37
C ALA A 18 11.31 9.98 -10.54
N PHE A 19 11.26 10.08 -9.21
CA PHE A 19 11.41 8.95 -8.30
C PHE A 19 10.39 7.85 -8.58
N SER A 20 9.11 8.21 -8.68
CA SER A 20 8.02 7.25 -8.88
C SER A 20 8.12 6.55 -10.23
N VAL A 21 8.36 7.30 -11.30
CA VAL A 21 8.48 6.72 -12.65
C VAL A 21 9.70 5.81 -12.73
N SER A 22 10.84 6.18 -12.12
CA SER A 22 12.03 5.32 -12.10
C SER A 22 11.74 3.97 -11.45
N ILE A 23 11.02 3.94 -10.31
CA ILE A 23 10.65 2.70 -9.64
C ILE A 23 9.66 1.89 -10.47
N ILE A 24 8.61 2.54 -11.02
CA ILE A 24 7.61 1.86 -11.84
C ILE A 24 8.26 1.26 -13.09
N LEU A 25 9.16 1.99 -13.77
CA LEU A 25 9.86 1.49 -14.95
C LEU A 25 10.79 0.33 -14.58
N LEU A 26 11.53 0.44 -13.47
CA LEU A 26 12.38 -0.64 -12.98
C LEU A 26 11.58 -1.93 -12.75
N CYS A 27 10.43 -1.83 -12.07
CA CYS A 27 9.54 -2.98 -11.87
C CYS A 27 8.91 -3.46 -13.19
N SER A 28 8.69 -2.57 -14.15
CA SER A 28 8.13 -2.92 -15.45
C SER A 28 9.12 -3.69 -16.34
N VAL A 29 10.42 -3.46 -16.20
CA VAL A 29 11.46 -4.22 -16.92
C VAL A 29 11.33 -5.71 -16.66
N SER A 30 11.10 -6.11 -15.43
CA SER A 30 10.95 -7.52 -15.05
C SER A 30 9.65 -8.17 -15.58
N VAL A 31 8.64 -7.36 -15.91
CA VAL A 31 7.40 -7.83 -16.57
C VAL A 31 7.60 -7.97 -18.08
N ILE A 32 8.32 -7.03 -18.67
CA ILE A 32 8.55 -6.97 -20.12
C ILE A 32 9.63 -7.97 -20.54
N PHE A 33 10.72 -8.03 -19.80
CA PHE A 33 11.88 -8.87 -20.06
C PHE A 33 12.24 -9.71 -18.82
N PRO A 34 11.45 -10.71 -18.44
CA PRO A 34 11.69 -11.51 -17.25
C PRO A 34 13.06 -12.22 -17.29
N ALA A 35 13.48 -12.70 -18.45
CA ALA A 35 14.77 -13.37 -18.62
C ALA A 35 15.97 -12.43 -18.42
N LEU A 36 15.85 -11.15 -18.70
CA LEU A 36 16.91 -10.18 -18.42
C LEU A 36 17.22 -10.11 -16.93
N ILE A 37 16.21 -10.13 -16.08
CA ILE A 37 16.39 -10.12 -14.62
C ILE A 37 16.97 -11.46 -14.15
N GLN A 38 16.48 -12.60 -14.67
CA GLN A 38 17.01 -13.92 -14.36
C GLN A 38 18.48 -14.09 -14.75
N SER A 39 18.89 -13.56 -15.91
CA SER A 39 20.28 -13.66 -16.36
C SER A 39 21.27 -12.94 -15.43
N VAL A 40 20.82 -11.90 -14.74
CA VAL A 40 21.59 -11.16 -13.72
C VAL A 40 21.61 -11.92 -12.38
N THR A 41 20.64 -12.83 -12.16
CA THR A 41 20.42 -13.53 -10.88
C THR A 41 20.58 -15.06 -11.01
N SER A 42 21.55 -15.53 -11.76
CA SER A 42 21.74 -16.90 -12.24
C SER A 42 21.67 -18.06 -11.21
N GLU A 43 21.50 -17.78 -9.94
CA GLU A 43 21.38 -18.78 -8.86
C GLU A 43 19.94 -19.14 -8.46
N PHE A 44 18.92 -18.64 -9.19
CA PHE A 44 17.51 -18.90 -8.88
C PHE A 44 16.92 -20.15 -9.54
N SER A 45 17.62 -21.25 -9.54
CA SER A 45 17.10 -22.54 -10.01
C SER A 45 15.95 -23.12 -9.16
N ASP A 46 15.66 -22.54 -7.98
CA ASP A 46 14.70 -23.10 -7.03
C ASP A 46 13.28 -22.54 -7.17
N PHE A 47 13.01 -21.58 -8.07
CA PHE A 47 11.65 -21.19 -8.38
C PHE A 47 11.04 -22.14 -9.43
N PRO A 48 10.10 -23.03 -9.04
CA PRO A 48 9.62 -24.12 -9.91
C PRO A 48 8.75 -23.66 -11.09
N PHE A 49 8.64 -22.35 -11.33
CA PHE A 49 7.78 -21.77 -12.35
C PHE A 49 8.50 -21.10 -13.51
N TYR A 50 9.81 -21.09 -13.51
CA TYR A 50 10.58 -20.49 -14.59
C TYR A 50 11.25 -21.56 -15.46
N THR A 51 10.75 -21.70 -16.68
CA THR A 51 11.54 -22.28 -17.74
C THR A 51 12.71 -21.31 -18.04
N PRO A 52 13.95 -21.77 -18.05
CA PRO A 52 15.09 -20.91 -18.40
C PRO A 52 14.85 -20.36 -19.82
N LEU A 53 14.66 -19.05 -19.91
CA LEU A 53 14.54 -18.36 -21.19
C LEU A 53 15.96 -18.23 -21.77
N VAL A 54 16.09 -18.56 -23.05
CA VAL A 54 17.41 -18.58 -23.71
C VAL A 54 17.85 -17.17 -24.10
N ASP A 55 16.89 -16.29 -24.42
CA ASP A 55 17.13 -14.90 -24.83
C ASP A 55 16.77 -13.94 -23.70
N PRO A 56 17.72 -13.13 -23.17
CA PRO A 56 17.44 -12.11 -22.16
C PRO A 56 16.39 -11.09 -22.55
N PHE A 57 16.19 -10.86 -23.85
CA PHE A 57 15.23 -9.92 -24.39
C PHE A 57 13.93 -10.58 -24.87
N GLU A 58 13.73 -11.86 -24.56
CA GLU A 58 12.46 -12.51 -24.83
C GLU A 58 11.34 -11.84 -24.05
N LEU A 59 10.25 -11.52 -24.76
CA LEU A 59 9.11 -10.81 -24.18
C LEU A 59 8.32 -11.74 -23.27
N GLY A 60 8.07 -11.28 -22.05
CA GLY A 60 7.17 -11.94 -21.11
C GLY A 60 5.73 -12.01 -21.62
N VAL A 61 4.96 -12.98 -21.14
CA VAL A 61 3.55 -13.20 -21.53
C VAL A 61 2.69 -11.94 -21.37
N LEU A 62 2.96 -11.12 -20.36
CA LEU A 62 2.24 -9.87 -20.09
C LEU A 62 2.85 -8.64 -20.77
N ALA A 63 3.99 -8.78 -21.47
CA ALA A 63 4.71 -7.66 -22.04
C ALA A 63 3.88 -6.90 -23.09
N VAL A 64 3.32 -7.62 -24.07
CA VAL A 64 2.55 -7.00 -25.17
C VAL A 64 1.30 -6.30 -24.63
N PRO A 65 0.41 -6.95 -23.87
CA PRO A 65 -0.76 -6.26 -23.31
C PRO A 65 -0.36 -5.08 -22.40
N PHE A 66 0.70 -5.20 -21.62
CA PHE A 66 1.19 -4.13 -20.76
C PHE A 66 1.64 -2.91 -21.58
N VAL A 67 2.51 -3.09 -22.56
CA VAL A 67 3.06 -1.99 -23.39
C VAL A 67 1.95 -1.32 -24.21
N VAL A 68 1.10 -2.13 -24.86
CA VAL A 68 0.02 -1.61 -25.71
C VAL A 68 -1.00 -0.81 -24.90
N LEU A 69 -1.48 -1.36 -23.77
CA LEU A 69 -2.47 -0.69 -22.93
C LEU A 69 -1.90 0.59 -22.29
N ASN A 70 -0.68 0.53 -21.76
CA ASN A 70 -0.02 1.73 -21.23
C ASN A 70 0.20 2.79 -22.30
N GLY A 71 0.67 2.40 -23.49
CA GLY A 71 0.84 3.30 -24.63
C GLY A 71 -0.48 3.98 -25.03
N MET A 72 -1.56 3.22 -25.16
CA MET A 72 -2.89 3.77 -25.47
C MET A 72 -3.39 4.74 -24.38
N ILE A 73 -3.28 4.36 -23.11
CA ILE A 73 -3.74 5.19 -21.99
C ILE A 73 -2.93 6.49 -21.91
N LEU A 74 -1.62 6.42 -22.10
CA LEU A 74 -0.76 7.61 -22.14
C LEU A 74 -1.09 8.52 -23.32
N LEU A 75 -1.32 7.97 -24.51
CA LEU A 75 -1.76 8.75 -25.68
C LEU A 75 -3.10 9.44 -25.42
N ILE A 76 -4.09 8.73 -24.89
CA ILE A 76 -5.38 9.30 -24.50
C ILE A 76 -5.17 10.41 -23.46
N GLY A 77 -4.32 10.19 -22.47
CA GLY A 77 -3.98 11.18 -21.45
C GLY A 77 -3.34 12.45 -22.02
N ILE A 78 -2.43 12.32 -23.00
CA ILE A 78 -1.78 13.45 -23.69
C ILE A 78 -2.82 14.22 -24.52
N VAL A 79 -3.66 13.53 -25.29
CA VAL A 79 -4.73 14.16 -26.08
C VAL A 79 -5.71 14.89 -25.18
N TYR A 80 -6.10 14.27 -24.07
CA TYR A 80 -6.96 14.87 -23.06
C TYR A 80 -6.34 16.15 -22.46
N TYR A 81 -5.05 16.09 -22.13
CA TYR A 81 -4.33 17.25 -21.57
C TYR A 81 -4.25 18.42 -22.57
N LYS A 82 -3.90 18.13 -23.84
CA LYS A 82 -3.78 19.14 -24.90
C LYS A 82 -5.12 19.79 -25.27
N LYS A 83 -6.19 19.00 -25.34
CA LYS A 83 -7.51 19.50 -25.76
C LYS A 83 -8.30 20.23 -24.65
N HIS A 84 -7.73 20.40 -23.44
CA HIS A 84 -8.40 21.01 -22.29
C HIS A 84 -9.79 20.40 -22.00
N PHE A 85 -9.98 19.15 -22.35
CA PHE A 85 -11.26 18.47 -22.17
C PHE A 85 -11.54 18.38 -20.66
N SER A 86 -12.56 19.06 -20.18
CA SER A 86 -12.91 19.10 -18.77
C SER A 86 -13.77 17.89 -18.41
N LEU A 87 -13.14 16.75 -18.13
CA LEU A 87 -13.82 15.65 -17.44
C LEU A 87 -14.32 16.05 -16.04
N GLY A 88 -13.88 17.22 -15.54
CA GLY A 88 -14.29 17.73 -14.23
C GLY A 88 -15.81 17.82 -14.07
N ARG A 89 -16.57 18.07 -15.13
CA ARG A 89 -18.04 18.09 -15.08
C ARG A 89 -18.65 16.71 -14.86
N LEU A 90 -18.09 15.65 -15.43
CA LEU A 90 -18.56 14.27 -15.25
C LEU A 90 -18.31 13.76 -13.83
N PHE A 91 -17.23 14.24 -13.18
CA PHE A 91 -16.82 13.82 -11.84
C PHE A 91 -17.14 14.85 -10.76
N ASP A 92 -17.90 15.92 -11.09
CA ASP A 92 -18.21 16.98 -10.14
C ASP A 92 -19.40 16.67 -9.22
N PHE A 93 -20.09 15.56 -9.48
CA PHE A 93 -21.20 15.16 -8.63
C PHE A 93 -20.68 14.51 -7.32
N ASP A 94 -21.38 14.73 -6.22
CA ASP A 94 -21.20 14.03 -4.96
C ASP A 94 -22.56 13.61 -4.43
N VAL A 95 -22.57 12.58 -3.59
CA VAL A 95 -23.82 12.06 -3.02
C VAL A 95 -24.03 12.56 -1.60
N SER A 96 -25.28 12.53 -1.13
CA SER A 96 -25.59 12.87 0.27
C SER A 96 -24.96 11.86 1.24
N ASN A 97 -24.81 12.26 2.52
CA ASN A 97 -24.30 11.34 3.55
C ASN A 97 -25.15 10.07 3.67
N ARG A 98 -26.48 10.20 3.52
CA ARG A 98 -27.41 9.05 3.61
C ARG A 98 -27.17 8.06 2.48
N ILE A 99 -27.06 8.55 1.25
CA ILE A 99 -26.79 7.72 0.07
C ILE A 99 -25.42 7.05 0.19
N ALA A 100 -24.40 7.78 0.64
CA ALA A 100 -23.06 7.20 0.84
C ALA A 100 -23.08 6.09 1.90
N MET A 101 -23.75 6.29 3.03
CA MET A 101 -23.87 5.25 4.06
C MET A 101 -24.64 4.02 3.57
N ILE A 102 -25.74 4.21 2.83
CA ILE A 102 -26.49 3.11 2.23
C ILE A 102 -25.60 2.33 1.24
N ALA A 103 -24.88 3.03 0.37
CA ALA A 103 -23.97 2.40 -0.59
C ALA A 103 -22.88 1.59 0.12
N ILE A 104 -22.25 2.15 1.16
CA ILE A 104 -21.24 1.44 1.97
C ILE A 104 -21.86 0.21 2.63
N ALA A 105 -23.05 0.34 3.24
CA ALA A 105 -23.73 -0.78 3.88
C ALA A 105 -24.03 -1.91 2.89
N ILE A 106 -24.53 -1.58 1.69
CA ILE A 106 -24.80 -2.56 0.63
C ILE A 106 -23.49 -3.26 0.21
N ILE A 107 -22.43 -2.50 -0.07
CA ILE A 107 -21.14 -3.05 -0.50
C ILE A 107 -20.59 -3.99 0.58
N LEU A 108 -20.60 -3.56 1.85
CA LEU A 108 -20.11 -4.42 2.96
C LEU A 108 -20.99 -5.63 3.16
N SER A 109 -22.31 -5.53 3.02
CA SER A 109 -23.23 -6.67 3.14
C SER A 109 -22.97 -7.70 2.04
N VAL A 110 -22.77 -7.26 0.80
CA VAL A 110 -22.42 -8.16 -0.32
C VAL A 110 -21.07 -8.81 -0.08
N TYR A 111 -20.07 -8.03 0.35
CA TYR A 111 -18.74 -8.54 0.67
C TYR A 111 -18.79 -9.59 1.79
N ILE A 112 -19.46 -9.30 2.91
CA ILE A 112 -19.63 -10.25 4.03
C ILE A 112 -20.33 -11.52 3.55
N ALA A 113 -21.41 -11.39 2.78
CA ALA A 113 -22.15 -12.55 2.27
C ALA A 113 -21.30 -13.43 1.34
N ALA A 114 -20.41 -12.82 0.54
CA ALA A 114 -19.51 -13.55 -0.35
C ALA A 114 -18.40 -14.29 0.42
N THR A 115 -17.90 -13.71 1.52
CA THR A 115 -16.71 -14.20 2.25
C THR A 115 -17.07 -15.18 3.38
N VAL A 116 -18.31 -15.12 3.94
CA VAL A 116 -18.69 -15.97 5.08
C VAL A 116 -18.49 -17.48 4.81
N GLY A 117 -18.64 -17.92 3.56
CA GLY A 117 -18.40 -19.32 3.19
C GLY A 117 -16.96 -19.79 3.41
N GLU A 118 -15.98 -18.90 3.42
CA GLU A 118 -14.57 -19.24 3.60
C GLU A 118 -14.25 -19.73 5.02
N PHE A 119 -15.06 -19.33 6.02
CA PHE A 119 -14.88 -19.79 7.40
C PHE A 119 -15.18 -21.29 7.59
N ALA A 120 -15.90 -21.90 6.65
CA ALA A 120 -16.16 -23.34 6.68
C ALA A 120 -14.95 -24.18 6.25
N VAL A 121 -13.94 -23.56 5.64
CA VAL A 121 -12.72 -24.23 5.18
C VAL A 121 -11.56 -23.82 6.07
N GLU A 122 -10.73 -24.76 6.50
CA GLU A 122 -9.53 -24.47 7.30
C GLU A 122 -8.52 -23.65 6.49
N GLU A 123 -7.80 -22.75 7.17
CA GLU A 123 -6.76 -21.94 6.54
C GLU A 123 -5.59 -22.84 6.10
N SER A 124 -5.25 -22.79 4.80
CA SER A 124 -4.27 -23.71 4.17
C SER A 124 -2.84 -23.14 4.10
N TRP A 125 -2.57 -21.97 4.69
CA TRP A 125 -1.24 -21.38 4.67
C TRP A 125 -0.24 -22.17 5.50
N ASN A 126 0.96 -22.41 4.98
CA ASN A 126 2.00 -23.19 5.64
C ASN A 126 2.34 -22.73 7.07
N ASP A 127 2.28 -21.41 7.31
CA ASP A 127 2.56 -20.83 8.62
C ASP A 127 1.37 -20.90 9.61
N PHE A 128 0.20 -21.36 9.18
CA PHE A 128 -1.00 -21.33 10.02
C PHE A 128 -0.84 -22.17 11.29
N SER A 129 -0.31 -23.39 11.19
CA SER A 129 -0.05 -24.28 12.32
C SER A 129 0.90 -23.65 13.37
N ARG A 130 1.91 -22.90 12.91
CA ARG A 130 2.82 -22.15 13.78
C ARG A 130 2.10 -21.02 14.52
N ILE A 131 1.25 -20.25 13.82
CA ILE A 131 0.45 -19.20 14.45
C ILE A 131 -0.53 -19.79 15.47
N GLN A 132 -1.17 -20.89 15.11
CA GLN A 132 -2.09 -21.61 15.98
C GLN A 132 -1.39 -22.09 17.27
N SER A 133 -0.20 -22.68 17.16
CA SER A 133 0.56 -23.12 18.33
C SER A 133 0.97 -21.95 19.25
N VAL A 134 1.32 -20.78 18.69
CA VAL A 134 1.63 -19.60 19.48
C VAL A 134 0.41 -19.08 20.23
N VAL A 135 -0.76 -19.08 19.60
CA VAL A 135 -2.00 -18.56 20.19
C VAL A 135 -2.56 -19.52 21.25
N ILE A 136 -2.52 -20.85 20.99
CA ILE A 136 -3.15 -21.87 21.86
C ILE A 136 -2.16 -22.35 22.94
N ASP A 137 -0.93 -22.72 22.55
CA ASP A 137 -0.02 -23.45 23.43
C ASP A 137 0.87 -22.53 24.26
N ARG A 138 1.38 -21.43 23.67
CA ARG A 138 2.31 -20.53 24.36
C ARG A 138 1.61 -19.48 25.22
N GLY A 139 0.46 -19.00 24.75
CA GLY A 139 -0.19 -17.84 25.34
C GLY A 139 0.58 -16.53 25.14
N ILE A 140 -0.11 -15.40 25.33
CA ILE A 140 0.46 -14.05 25.17
C ILE A 140 1.56 -13.78 26.20
N GLU A 141 1.52 -14.42 27.36
CA GLU A 141 2.45 -14.22 28.48
C GLU A 141 3.88 -14.67 28.15
N ASN A 142 4.05 -15.57 27.20
CA ASN A 142 5.33 -16.13 26.81
C ASN A 142 5.93 -15.50 25.53
N LEU A 143 5.33 -14.40 25.04
CA LEU A 143 5.88 -13.62 23.94
C LEU A 143 7.14 -12.87 24.41
N GLN A 144 8.19 -12.88 23.59
CA GLN A 144 9.49 -12.28 23.93
C GLN A 144 9.90 -11.21 22.94
N GLY A 145 10.57 -10.18 23.43
CA GLY A 145 11.21 -9.18 22.60
C GLY A 145 10.23 -8.37 21.73
N PHE A 146 10.46 -8.36 20.42
CA PHE A 146 9.62 -7.66 19.43
C PHE A 146 8.58 -8.56 18.77
N ASP A 147 8.12 -9.58 19.44
CA ASP A 147 7.03 -10.41 18.95
C ASP A 147 5.80 -9.56 18.60
N LEU A 148 4.96 -10.08 17.73
CA LEU A 148 3.79 -9.39 17.18
C LEU A 148 2.65 -9.33 18.20
N TYR A 149 2.89 -8.67 19.34
CA TYR A 149 1.96 -8.63 20.50
C TYR A 149 0.54 -8.27 20.10
N VAL A 150 0.37 -7.22 19.28
CA VAL A 150 -0.96 -6.77 18.85
C VAL A 150 -1.64 -7.82 18.01
N LYS A 151 -0.92 -8.44 17.06
CA LYS A 151 -1.45 -9.51 16.23
C LYS A 151 -1.91 -10.70 17.08
N TYR A 152 -1.03 -11.24 17.94
CA TYR A 152 -1.36 -12.42 18.74
C TYR A 152 -2.46 -12.12 19.77
N THR A 153 -2.47 -10.94 20.37
CA THR A 153 -3.56 -10.52 21.26
C THR A 153 -4.91 -10.51 20.54
N LEU A 154 -4.96 -9.93 19.33
CA LEU A 154 -6.21 -9.86 18.56
C LEU A 154 -6.66 -11.24 18.06
N LEU A 155 -5.72 -12.13 17.72
CA LEU A 155 -6.06 -13.52 17.37
C LEU A 155 -6.58 -14.31 18.58
N THR A 156 -5.99 -14.13 19.76
CA THR A 156 -6.47 -14.74 21.02
C THR A 156 -7.86 -14.21 21.39
N VAL A 157 -8.10 -12.91 21.23
CA VAL A 157 -9.44 -12.33 21.38
C VAL A 157 -10.43 -12.97 20.40
N SER A 158 -10.03 -13.13 19.14
CA SER A 158 -10.86 -13.77 18.12
C SER A 158 -11.24 -15.19 18.54
N LEU A 159 -10.28 -15.99 18.94
CA LEU A 159 -10.51 -17.36 19.37
C LEU A 159 -11.42 -17.44 20.61
N ASN A 160 -11.16 -16.63 21.62
CA ASN A 160 -11.91 -16.70 22.88
C ASN A 160 -13.36 -16.22 22.78
N PHE A 161 -13.63 -15.22 21.93
CA PHE A 161 -14.98 -14.63 21.81
C PHE A 161 -15.81 -15.31 20.71
N PHE A 162 -15.17 -15.77 19.63
CA PHE A 162 -15.87 -16.28 18.45
C PHE A 162 -15.61 -17.77 18.17
N GLY A 163 -14.64 -18.38 18.86
CA GLY A 163 -14.24 -19.77 18.61
C GLY A 163 -13.41 -19.97 17.33
N ASP A 164 -13.14 -18.91 16.58
CA ASP A 164 -12.33 -18.93 15.36
C ASP A 164 -11.35 -17.73 15.35
N MET A 165 -10.07 -18.02 15.10
CA MET A 165 -9.01 -17.02 15.05
C MET A 165 -9.16 -16.02 13.88
N ARG A 166 -9.95 -16.33 12.84
CA ARG A 166 -10.07 -15.55 11.61
C ARG A 166 -11.13 -14.46 11.65
N VAL A 167 -12.04 -14.49 12.64
CA VAL A 167 -13.16 -13.53 12.71
C VAL A 167 -12.65 -12.09 12.93
N VAL A 168 -11.73 -11.88 13.87
CA VAL A 168 -11.18 -10.52 14.10
C VAL A 168 -10.28 -10.04 12.95
N PRO A 169 -9.43 -10.87 12.30
CA PRO A 169 -8.81 -10.53 11.01
C PRO A 169 -9.80 -10.06 9.93
N PHE A 170 -10.90 -10.78 9.76
CA PHE A 170 -11.95 -10.37 8.82
C PHE A 170 -12.59 -9.01 9.19
N LEU A 171 -12.91 -8.82 10.48
CA LEU A 171 -13.39 -7.51 10.95
C LEU A 171 -12.36 -6.40 10.72
N ALA A 172 -11.07 -6.69 10.82
CA ALA A 172 -10.01 -5.74 10.48
C ALA A 172 -9.98 -5.44 8.99
N SER A 173 -10.25 -6.40 8.11
CA SER A 173 -10.36 -6.19 6.66
C SER A 173 -11.56 -5.30 6.32
N ILE A 174 -12.71 -5.51 6.97
CA ILE A 174 -13.88 -4.62 6.87
C ILE A 174 -13.51 -3.20 7.34
N ALA A 175 -12.84 -3.09 8.49
CA ALA A 175 -12.40 -1.80 9.02
C ALA A 175 -11.37 -1.11 8.10
N LEU A 176 -10.51 -1.86 7.41
CA LEU A 176 -9.57 -1.36 6.41
C LEU A 176 -10.32 -0.75 5.21
N LEU A 177 -11.34 -1.43 4.69
CA LEU A 177 -12.20 -0.91 3.62
C LEU A 177 -12.86 0.41 4.01
N VAL A 178 -13.43 0.46 5.21
CA VAL A 178 -14.07 1.67 5.75
C VAL A 178 -13.04 2.79 5.96
N THR A 179 -11.85 2.45 6.46
CA THR A 179 -10.76 3.44 6.64
C THR A 179 -10.26 3.95 5.29
N THR A 180 -10.19 3.08 4.27
CA THR A 180 -9.87 3.46 2.88
C THR A 180 -10.89 4.45 2.31
N PHE A 181 -12.18 4.23 2.55
CA PHE A 181 -13.22 5.22 2.22
C PHE A 181 -12.96 6.56 2.91
N PHE A 182 -12.67 6.54 4.21
CA PHE A 182 -12.49 7.78 4.98
C PHE A 182 -11.25 8.56 4.55
N ILE A 183 -10.12 7.90 4.31
CA ILE A 183 -8.90 8.60 3.85
C ILE A 183 -9.09 9.19 2.46
N ALA A 184 -9.69 8.45 1.52
CA ALA A 184 -9.99 8.94 0.18
C ALA A 184 -10.97 10.12 0.20
N LYS A 185 -12.05 10.05 1.02
CA LYS A 185 -12.99 11.14 1.27
C LYS A 185 -12.29 12.37 1.86
N GLU A 186 -11.38 12.17 2.83
CA GLU A 186 -10.69 13.29 3.47
C GLU A 186 -9.73 14.00 2.52
N ILE A 187 -9.05 13.25 1.65
CA ILE A 187 -8.14 13.80 0.64
C ILE A 187 -8.93 14.55 -0.44
N THR A 188 -10.00 13.96 -0.95
CA THR A 188 -10.76 14.51 -2.10
C THR A 188 -11.84 15.49 -1.71
N LYS A 189 -12.25 15.51 -0.42
CA LYS A 189 -13.40 16.24 0.14
C LYS A 189 -14.75 15.84 -0.48
N LYS A 190 -14.81 14.67 -1.11
CA LYS A 190 -16.02 14.08 -1.71
C LYS A 190 -16.20 12.62 -1.23
N ARG A 191 -17.44 12.16 -1.25
CA ARG A 191 -17.82 10.80 -0.79
C ARG A 191 -17.70 9.76 -1.89
N VAL A 192 -18.10 10.13 -3.11
CA VAL A 192 -18.04 9.22 -4.26
C VAL A 192 -16.64 8.68 -4.50
N PRO A 193 -15.56 9.48 -4.48
CA PRO A 193 -14.19 8.95 -4.55
C PRO A 193 -13.86 7.96 -3.44
N GLY A 194 -14.39 8.17 -2.23
CA GLY A 194 -14.22 7.22 -1.12
C GLY A 194 -14.87 5.87 -1.41
N ILE A 195 -16.10 5.86 -1.95
CA ILE A 195 -16.79 4.63 -2.35
C ILE A 195 -16.01 3.92 -3.46
N ILE A 196 -15.52 4.66 -4.45
CA ILE A 196 -14.71 4.10 -5.55
C ILE A 196 -13.44 3.46 -4.99
N ALA A 197 -12.73 4.10 -4.04
CA ALA A 197 -11.56 3.52 -3.41
C ALA A 197 -11.88 2.18 -2.74
N MET A 198 -12.98 2.12 -1.99
CA MET A 198 -13.42 0.90 -1.32
C MET A 198 -13.73 -0.23 -2.32
N VAL A 199 -14.44 0.07 -3.40
CA VAL A 199 -14.75 -0.91 -4.47
C VAL A 199 -13.50 -1.39 -5.17
N LEU A 200 -12.53 -0.50 -5.45
CA LEU A 200 -11.26 -0.88 -6.08
C LEU A 200 -10.42 -1.83 -5.21
N VAL A 201 -10.44 -1.65 -3.89
CA VAL A 201 -9.78 -2.62 -2.98
C VAL A 201 -10.47 -3.97 -3.04
N LEU A 202 -11.82 -4.01 -3.09
CA LEU A 202 -12.59 -5.26 -3.19
C LEU A 202 -12.43 -5.98 -4.54
N GLN A 203 -11.92 -5.31 -5.57
CA GLN A 203 -11.61 -5.95 -6.86
C GLN A 203 -10.22 -6.59 -6.88
N SER A 204 -9.42 -6.41 -5.85
CA SER A 204 -8.08 -6.97 -5.75
C SER A 204 -8.13 -8.43 -5.34
N ASN A 205 -7.60 -9.32 -6.18
CA ASN A 205 -7.43 -10.72 -5.85
C ASN A 205 -6.48 -10.89 -4.65
N ILE A 206 -5.43 -10.06 -4.57
CA ILE A 206 -4.50 -10.07 -3.44
C ILE A 206 -5.23 -9.72 -2.14
N PHE A 207 -6.08 -8.70 -2.13
CA PHE A 207 -6.83 -8.35 -0.93
C PHE A 207 -7.76 -9.49 -0.50
N LEU A 208 -8.56 -10.02 -1.43
CA LEU A 208 -9.54 -11.09 -1.14
C LEU A 208 -8.88 -12.41 -0.71
N SER A 209 -7.67 -12.72 -1.19
CA SER A 209 -6.96 -13.94 -0.79
C SER A 209 -6.48 -13.92 0.67
N TYR A 210 -6.41 -12.75 1.31
CA TYR A 210 -5.87 -12.61 2.66
C TYR A 210 -6.82 -11.89 3.63
N ASP A 211 -8.04 -11.58 3.23
CA ASP A 211 -8.96 -10.77 4.02
C ASP A 211 -9.49 -11.50 5.27
N THR A 212 -9.58 -12.84 5.23
CA THR A 212 -9.96 -13.70 6.36
C THR A 212 -8.76 -14.36 7.05
N SER A 213 -7.53 -14.16 6.56
CA SER A 213 -6.36 -14.88 7.05
C SER A 213 -5.96 -14.46 8.48
N ALA A 214 -5.82 -15.44 9.37
CA ALA A 214 -5.18 -15.25 10.67
C ALA A 214 -3.65 -15.15 10.52
N THR A 215 -3.07 -15.91 9.59
CA THR A 215 -1.63 -15.95 9.32
C THR A 215 -1.13 -14.63 8.78
N TYR A 216 -1.81 -14.09 7.78
CA TYR A 216 -1.41 -12.86 7.07
C TYR A 216 -2.40 -11.71 7.29
N SER A 217 -2.89 -11.58 8.53
CA SER A 217 -3.94 -10.64 8.92
C SER A 217 -3.63 -9.18 8.54
N ASN A 218 -4.67 -8.45 8.17
CA ASN A 218 -4.60 -7.06 7.72
C ASN A 218 -4.48 -6.02 8.85
N PHE A 219 -4.24 -6.42 10.11
CA PHE A 219 -4.12 -5.50 11.24
C PHE A 219 -3.09 -4.40 11.02
N TRP A 220 -1.90 -4.77 10.55
CA TRP A 220 -0.80 -3.83 10.35
C TRP A 220 -1.12 -2.76 9.31
N ILE A 221 -1.83 -3.12 8.24
CA ILE A 221 -2.24 -2.18 7.19
C ILE A 221 -3.39 -1.32 7.69
N LEU A 222 -4.37 -1.91 8.37
CA LEU A 222 -5.47 -1.16 8.99
C LEU A 222 -4.92 -0.05 9.90
N PHE A 223 -4.05 -0.40 10.84
CA PHE A 223 -3.49 0.58 11.77
C PHE A 223 -2.60 1.60 11.07
N TYR A 224 -1.89 1.20 10.01
CA TYR A 224 -1.10 2.13 9.21
C TYR A 224 -1.99 3.14 8.46
N VAL A 225 -2.97 2.69 7.70
CA VAL A 225 -3.89 3.57 6.96
C VAL A 225 -4.68 4.45 7.92
N LEU A 226 -5.10 3.89 9.07
CA LEU A 226 -5.74 4.65 10.14
C LEU A 226 -4.82 5.74 10.69
N SER A 227 -3.51 5.47 10.85
CA SER A 227 -2.56 6.48 11.32
C SER A 227 -2.50 7.67 10.35
N LEU A 228 -2.46 7.43 9.04
CA LEU A 228 -2.46 8.48 8.02
C LEU A 228 -3.80 9.25 7.99
N TYR A 229 -4.92 8.57 8.14
CA TYR A 229 -6.22 9.23 8.29
C TYR A 229 -6.26 10.13 9.53
N LEU A 230 -5.74 9.64 10.66
CA LEU A 230 -5.66 10.40 11.91
C LEU A 230 -4.73 11.61 11.79
N ILE A 231 -3.63 11.52 11.03
CA ILE A 231 -2.82 12.69 10.67
C ILE A 231 -3.70 13.80 10.09
N LEU A 232 -4.69 13.49 9.31
CA LEU A 232 -5.57 14.48 8.69
C LEU A 232 -6.66 14.99 9.63
N ARG A 233 -7.14 14.21 10.59
CA ARG A 233 -8.31 14.51 11.44
C ARG A 233 -7.98 14.73 12.92
N LYS A 234 -7.39 13.73 13.56
CA LYS A 234 -7.09 13.70 15.01
C LYS A 234 -5.63 13.32 15.22
N TRP A 235 -4.76 14.22 14.83
CA TRP A 235 -3.31 13.99 14.75
C TRP A 235 -2.67 13.45 16.05
N GLN A 236 -3.25 13.75 17.21
CA GLN A 236 -2.74 13.29 18.52
C GLN A 236 -2.74 11.76 18.66
N LEU A 237 -3.64 11.08 17.95
CA LEU A 237 -3.78 9.62 18.00
C LEU A 237 -3.02 8.91 16.86
N SER A 238 -2.44 9.66 15.92
CA SER A 238 -1.85 9.07 14.72
C SER A 238 -0.63 8.20 15.03
N HIS A 239 0.27 8.66 15.91
CA HIS A 239 1.45 7.90 16.29
C HIS A 239 1.11 6.64 17.10
N MET A 240 0.06 6.66 17.93
CA MET A 240 -0.42 5.46 18.62
C MET A 240 -0.88 4.40 17.62
N SER A 241 -1.68 4.78 16.62
CA SER A 241 -2.11 3.87 15.57
C SER A 241 -0.91 3.34 14.75
N PHE A 242 0.11 4.17 14.50
CA PHE A 242 1.32 3.73 13.81
C PHE A 242 2.10 2.71 14.64
N VAL A 243 2.23 2.93 15.93
CA VAL A 243 2.88 1.98 16.86
C VAL A 243 2.13 0.65 16.89
N LEU A 244 0.79 0.66 16.95
CA LEU A 244 -0.03 -0.55 16.82
C LEU A 244 0.23 -1.29 15.51
N SER A 245 0.47 -0.57 14.41
CA SER A 245 0.86 -1.17 13.12
C SER A 245 2.19 -1.92 13.24
N ILE A 246 3.21 -1.33 13.89
CA ILE A 246 4.52 -1.97 14.09
C ILE A 246 4.38 -3.24 14.94
N PHE A 247 3.64 -3.19 16.05
CA PHE A 247 3.41 -4.36 16.91
C PHE A 247 2.45 -5.40 16.31
N SER A 248 1.74 -5.06 15.23
CA SER A 248 1.02 -6.04 14.42
C SER A 248 1.94 -6.70 13.38
N LYS A 249 2.92 -5.95 12.86
CA LYS A 249 3.95 -6.42 11.93
C LYS A 249 5.13 -5.45 11.92
N SER A 250 6.29 -5.91 12.33
CA SER A 250 7.52 -5.09 12.42
C SER A 250 7.89 -4.39 11.10
N LEU A 251 7.55 -5.01 9.97
CA LEU A 251 7.70 -4.43 8.63
C LEU A 251 7.14 -3.02 8.50
N SER A 252 6.09 -2.69 9.25
CA SER A 252 5.48 -1.35 9.22
C SER A 252 6.44 -0.23 9.64
N ALA A 253 7.50 -0.54 10.37
CA ALA A 253 8.52 0.44 10.74
C ALA A 253 9.20 1.07 9.51
N ILE A 254 9.36 0.31 8.42
CA ILE A 254 9.97 0.78 7.16
C ILE A 254 9.10 1.86 6.48
N PHE A 255 7.82 1.96 6.83
CA PHE A 255 6.91 2.98 6.28
C PHE A 255 7.11 4.37 6.88
N LEU A 256 7.99 4.50 7.85
CA LEU A 256 8.22 5.73 8.59
C LEU A 256 8.69 6.90 7.70
N PRO A 257 9.65 6.73 6.76
CA PRO A 257 10.03 7.81 5.85
C PRO A 257 8.88 8.31 4.98
N MET A 258 8.02 7.41 4.48
CA MET A 258 6.83 7.78 3.70
C MET A 258 5.81 8.53 4.57
N THR A 259 5.63 8.10 5.83
CA THR A 259 4.77 8.77 6.80
C THR A 259 5.29 10.17 7.11
N MET A 260 6.59 10.34 7.29
CA MET A 260 7.22 11.65 7.47
C MET A 260 6.97 12.56 6.28
N PHE A 261 7.16 12.06 5.04
CA PHE A 261 6.82 12.81 3.84
C PHE A 261 5.33 13.21 3.81
N PHE A 262 4.44 12.28 4.16
CA PHE A 262 3.01 12.56 4.24
C PHE A 262 2.70 13.67 5.27
N VAL A 263 3.31 13.64 6.46
CA VAL A 263 3.19 14.67 7.50
C VAL A 263 3.66 16.02 6.96
N LEU A 264 4.86 16.08 6.40
CA LEU A 264 5.48 17.34 5.92
C LEU A 264 4.65 17.99 4.80
N ASN A 265 4.04 17.17 3.95
CA ASN A 265 3.30 17.67 2.78
C ASN A 265 1.82 18.03 3.11
N ASN A 266 1.20 17.34 4.09
CA ASN A 266 -0.23 17.50 4.37
C ASN A 266 -0.54 18.29 5.65
N THR A 267 0.45 18.67 6.43
CA THR A 267 0.24 19.41 7.68
C THR A 267 0.97 20.77 7.67
N LYS A 268 0.52 21.71 8.52
CA LYS A 268 1.08 23.06 8.60
C LYS A 268 1.19 23.52 10.06
N GLY A 269 2.03 24.50 10.31
CA GLY A 269 2.17 25.17 11.61
C GLY A 269 2.61 24.23 12.74
N ARG A 270 2.14 24.47 13.94
CA ARG A 270 2.50 23.70 15.16
C ARG A 270 2.25 22.21 15.01
N ARG A 271 1.15 21.82 14.34
CA ARG A 271 0.81 20.41 14.08
C ARG A 271 1.91 19.70 13.30
N ARG A 272 2.51 20.36 12.25
CA ARG A 272 3.61 19.79 11.50
C ARG A 272 4.80 19.54 12.42
N ILE A 273 5.16 20.52 13.25
CA ILE A 273 6.33 20.42 14.15
C ILE A 273 6.14 19.25 15.10
N TYR A 274 5.01 19.16 15.80
CA TYR A 274 4.74 18.07 16.75
C TYR A 274 4.76 16.70 16.09
N LEU A 275 4.11 16.53 14.95
CA LEU A 275 4.11 15.25 14.23
C LEU A 275 5.50 14.90 13.72
N THR A 276 6.25 15.87 13.19
CA THR A 276 7.62 15.63 12.72
C THR A 276 8.53 15.20 13.88
N VAL A 277 8.42 15.86 15.01
CA VAL A 277 9.22 15.52 16.21
C VAL A 277 8.82 14.14 16.74
N SER A 278 7.53 13.84 16.87
CA SER A 278 7.08 12.54 17.42
C SER A 278 7.41 11.37 16.49
N TYR A 279 7.20 11.50 15.18
CA TYR A 279 7.60 10.46 14.23
C TYR A 279 9.13 10.36 14.08
N GLY A 280 9.85 11.49 14.17
CA GLY A 280 11.32 11.49 14.24
C GLY A 280 11.86 10.78 15.47
N ALA A 281 11.25 11.00 16.64
CA ALA A 281 11.58 10.29 17.87
C ALA A 281 11.31 8.78 17.75
N LEU A 282 10.17 8.38 17.14
CA LEU A 282 9.89 6.98 16.85
C LEU A 282 10.94 6.35 15.92
N MET A 283 11.42 7.10 14.93
CA MET A 283 12.49 6.63 14.04
C MET A 283 13.78 6.39 14.80
N ILE A 284 14.21 7.35 15.61
CA ILE A 284 15.43 7.24 16.43
C ILE A 284 15.30 6.08 17.41
N ALA A 285 14.15 5.96 18.09
CA ALA A 285 13.89 4.86 19.01
C ALA A 285 13.90 3.50 18.30
N GLY A 286 13.34 3.41 17.10
CA GLY A 286 13.36 2.20 16.27
C GLY A 286 14.77 1.79 15.85
N VAL A 287 15.58 2.75 15.39
CA VAL A 287 16.99 2.50 15.03
C VAL A 287 17.80 2.08 16.26
N PHE A 288 17.61 2.76 17.40
CA PHE A 288 18.29 2.43 18.66
C PHE A 288 17.88 1.03 19.16
N ALA A 289 16.59 0.70 19.09
CA ALA A 289 16.10 -0.61 19.46
C ALA A 289 16.66 -1.71 18.54
N ALA A 290 16.71 -1.46 17.24
CA ALA A 290 17.30 -2.39 16.25
C ALA A 290 18.82 -2.58 16.46
N SER A 291 19.54 -1.53 16.87
CA SER A 291 21.00 -1.63 17.09
C SER A 291 21.38 -2.29 18.41
N ASN A 292 20.53 -2.20 19.44
CA ASN A 292 20.80 -2.78 20.77
C ASN A 292 20.16 -4.16 20.99
N SER A 293 19.16 -4.49 20.22
CA SER A 293 18.64 -5.84 20.18
C SER A 293 19.46 -6.61 19.15
N ASN A 294 19.89 -7.82 19.50
CA ASN A 294 20.35 -8.81 18.52
C ASN A 294 19.19 -9.21 17.59
N ILE A 295 18.35 -8.24 17.22
CA ILE A 295 17.43 -8.37 16.11
C ILE A 295 18.33 -8.31 14.88
N MET A 296 18.94 -9.43 14.60
CA MET A 296 19.46 -9.69 13.30
C MET A 296 18.23 -9.68 12.37
N PHE A 297 18.19 -8.73 11.46
CA PHE A 297 17.46 -8.89 10.23
C PHE A 297 18.19 -10.00 9.46
N GLY A 298 18.03 -11.27 9.89
CA GLY A 298 18.80 -12.41 9.46
C GLY A 298 20.32 -12.20 9.51
N ASP A 299 21.10 -13.22 9.52
CA ASP A 299 22.57 -13.16 9.30
C ASP A 299 22.93 -12.71 7.86
N ALA A 300 21.97 -12.15 7.13
CA ALA A 300 22.11 -11.79 5.74
C ALA A 300 23.02 -10.58 5.59
N THR A 301 24.20 -10.82 5.09
CA THR A 301 25.04 -9.80 4.48
C THR A 301 24.24 -9.08 3.40
N TYR A 302 24.31 -7.74 3.34
CA TYR A 302 23.73 -6.98 2.24
C TYR A 302 24.27 -7.53 0.91
N LEU A 303 23.38 -8.13 0.13
CA LEU A 303 23.67 -8.69 -1.18
C LEU A 303 22.91 -7.89 -2.24
N PRO A 304 23.60 -7.01 -3.01
CA PRO A 304 22.95 -6.22 -4.07
C PRO A 304 22.19 -7.09 -5.08
N GLU A 305 22.67 -8.28 -5.32
CA GLU A 305 22.06 -9.29 -6.20
C GLU A 305 20.63 -9.64 -5.75
N ASN A 306 20.38 -9.67 -4.44
CA ASN A 306 19.07 -9.95 -3.90
C ASN A 306 18.05 -8.83 -4.17
N PHE A 307 18.51 -7.61 -4.49
CA PHE A 307 17.60 -6.54 -4.90
C PHE A 307 16.93 -6.84 -6.25
N THR A 308 17.69 -7.33 -7.23
CA THR A 308 17.14 -7.74 -8.55
C THR A 308 16.18 -8.91 -8.39
N LYS A 309 16.52 -9.86 -7.53
CA LYS A 309 15.65 -10.96 -7.11
C LYS A 309 14.33 -10.46 -6.53
N GLY A 310 14.40 -9.44 -5.68
CA GLY A 310 13.22 -8.81 -5.10
C GLY A 310 12.31 -8.13 -6.13
N ILE A 311 12.89 -7.51 -7.16
CA ILE A 311 12.13 -6.90 -8.27
C ILE A 311 11.40 -7.98 -9.07
N GLU A 312 12.06 -9.07 -9.37
CA GLU A 312 11.46 -10.19 -10.11
C GLU A 312 10.30 -10.81 -9.32
N SER A 313 10.54 -11.16 -8.06
CA SER A 313 9.50 -11.70 -7.17
C SER A 313 8.31 -10.74 -7.04
N PHE A 314 8.56 -9.45 -6.90
CA PHE A 314 7.52 -8.42 -6.84
C PHE A 314 6.67 -8.39 -8.11
N SER A 315 7.29 -8.41 -9.27
CA SER A 315 6.59 -8.38 -10.56
C SER A 315 5.76 -9.64 -10.78
N TYR A 316 6.29 -10.78 -10.38
CA TYR A 316 5.57 -12.04 -10.43
C TYR A 316 4.29 -12.00 -9.56
N GLN A 317 4.35 -11.37 -8.40
CA GLN A 317 3.20 -11.23 -7.51
C GLN A 317 2.16 -10.24 -8.04
N LEU A 318 2.58 -9.15 -8.69
CA LEU A 318 1.66 -8.18 -9.29
C LEU A 318 0.78 -8.76 -10.39
N ARG A 319 1.14 -9.89 -10.97
CA ARG A 319 0.30 -10.59 -11.97
C ARG A 319 -1.07 -11.00 -11.42
N PHE A 320 -1.20 -11.17 -10.09
CA PHE A 320 -2.48 -11.47 -9.47
C PHE A 320 -3.46 -10.29 -9.47
N ASP A 321 -2.93 -9.06 -9.62
CA ASP A 321 -3.72 -7.84 -9.76
C ASP A 321 -3.32 -7.06 -11.04
N PRO A 322 -3.70 -7.56 -12.23
CA PRO A 322 -3.30 -6.98 -13.51
C PRO A 322 -3.79 -5.53 -13.68
N ILE A 323 -4.88 -5.15 -13.04
CA ILE A 323 -5.38 -3.77 -13.05
C ILE A 323 -4.34 -2.83 -12.42
N ILE A 324 -3.77 -3.20 -11.28
CA ILE A 324 -2.73 -2.39 -10.64
C ILE A 324 -1.52 -2.30 -11.57
N LEU A 325 -1.03 -3.44 -12.06
CA LEU A 325 0.14 -3.51 -12.94
C LEU A 325 -0.02 -2.58 -14.16
N ILE A 326 -1.17 -2.64 -14.83
CA ILE A 326 -1.42 -1.88 -16.07
C ILE A 326 -1.57 -0.39 -15.78
N PHE A 327 -2.23 0.01 -14.68
CA PHE A 327 -2.59 1.40 -14.42
C PHE A 327 -1.61 2.16 -13.53
N LEU A 328 -0.56 1.53 -13.00
CA LEU A 328 0.43 2.22 -12.13
C LEU A 328 1.11 3.40 -12.81
N LEU A 329 1.62 3.21 -14.03
CA LEU A 329 2.29 4.29 -14.77
C LEU A 329 1.32 5.40 -15.17
N PRO A 330 0.16 5.12 -15.80
CA PRO A 330 -0.86 6.14 -16.06
C PRO A 330 -1.31 6.88 -14.80
N LEU A 331 -1.54 6.17 -13.70
CA LEU A 331 -1.91 6.79 -12.42
C LEU A 331 -0.82 7.76 -11.93
N SER A 332 0.45 7.35 -11.99
CA SER A 332 1.58 8.19 -11.59
C SER A 332 1.65 9.47 -12.41
N VAL A 333 1.49 9.39 -13.74
CA VAL A 333 1.44 10.54 -14.64
C VAL A 333 0.28 11.47 -14.27
N MET A 334 -0.92 10.93 -14.05
CA MET A 334 -2.10 11.72 -13.72
C MET A 334 -1.98 12.39 -12.35
N LEU A 335 -1.44 11.69 -11.34
CA LEU A 335 -1.17 12.28 -10.02
C LEU A 335 -0.15 13.43 -10.12
N PHE A 336 0.91 13.26 -10.91
CA PHE A 336 1.89 14.31 -11.17
C PHE A 336 1.23 15.54 -11.82
N LEU A 337 0.46 15.37 -12.90
CA LEU A 337 -0.26 16.47 -13.55
C LEU A 337 -1.20 17.19 -12.58
N LYS A 338 -1.84 16.42 -11.68
CA LYS A 338 -2.70 16.99 -10.66
C LYS A 338 -1.92 17.76 -9.60
N SER A 339 -0.75 17.28 -9.21
CA SER A 339 0.11 17.97 -8.25
C SER A 339 0.62 19.31 -8.79
N LEU A 340 0.97 19.37 -10.07
CA LEU A 340 1.36 20.62 -10.75
C LEU A 340 0.22 21.65 -10.77
N ARG A 341 -1.03 21.19 -10.75
CA ARG A 341 -2.22 22.07 -10.65
C ARG A 341 -2.54 22.48 -9.20
N GLY A 342 -1.63 22.27 -8.24
CA GLY A 342 -1.77 22.71 -6.85
C GLY A 342 -2.38 21.70 -5.89
N PHE A 343 -2.68 20.47 -6.33
CA PHE A 343 -3.19 19.42 -5.46
C PHE A 343 -2.04 18.64 -4.79
N SER A 344 -1.46 19.22 -3.73
CA SER A 344 -0.25 18.70 -3.07
C SER A 344 -0.40 17.29 -2.52
N GLN A 345 -1.61 16.86 -2.14
CA GLN A 345 -1.88 15.50 -1.64
C GLN A 345 -1.53 14.42 -2.67
N ALA A 346 -1.58 14.74 -3.98
CA ALA A 346 -1.20 13.81 -5.03
C ALA A 346 0.27 13.37 -4.90
N ASN A 347 1.18 14.27 -4.52
CA ASN A 347 2.59 13.92 -4.27
C ASN A 347 2.71 12.90 -3.12
N SER A 348 1.94 13.07 -2.05
CA SER A 348 1.98 12.15 -0.90
C SER A 348 1.50 10.75 -1.27
N ILE A 349 0.43 10.66 -2.05
CA ILE A 349 -0.08 9.37 -2.53
C ILE A 349 0.90 8.73 -3.49
N GLN A 350 1.52 9.51 -4.36
CA GLN A 350 2.53 9.03 -5.30
C GLN A 350 3.76 8.45 -4.57
N VAL A 351 4.25 9.13 -3.53
CA VAL A 351 5.36 8.62 -2.70
C VAL A 351 4.98 7.33 -1.95
N LEU A 352 3.74 7.24 -1.45
CA LEU A 352 3.25 6.01 -0.81
C LEU A 352 3.21 4.85 -1.81
N ILE A 353 2.63 5.03 -2.99
CA ILE A 353 2.58 4.01 -4.05
C ILE A 353 4.01 3.55 -4.40
N SER A 354 4.91 4.49 -4.70
CA SER A 354 6.29 4.17 -5.09
C SER A 354 7.09 3.52 -3.98
N GLY A 355 6.89 3.97 -2.75
CA GLY A 355 7.53 3.37 -1.58
C GLY A 355 7.08 1.93 -1.35
N PHE A 356 5.79 1.64 -1.50
CA PHE A 356 5.28 0.26 -1.38
C PHE A 356 5.75 -0.65 -2.52
N MET A 357 6.08 -0.10 -3.68
CA MET A 357 6.74 -0.86 -4.75
C MET A 357 8.21 -1.15 -4.45
N LEU A 358 8.89 -0.22 -3.77
CA LEU A 358 10.32 -0.34 -3.47
C LEU A 358 10.60 -1.24 -2.24
N ILE A 359 9.68 -1.30 -1.28
CA ILE A 359 9.86 -2.04 -0.03
C ILE A 359 10.12 -3.54 -0.25
N PRO A 360 9.32 -4.28 -1.04
CA PRO A 360 9.57 -5.70 -1.25
C PRO A 360 10.98 -6.00 -1.80
N PRO A 361 11.45 -5.34 -2.87
CA PRO A 361 12.81 -5.51 -3.34
C PRO A 361 13.89 -5.21 -2.29
N LEU A 362 13.72 -4.12 -1.52
CA LEU A 362 14.65 -3.78 -0.45
C LEU A 362 14.67 -4.81 0.68
N LEU A 363 13.51 -5.37 1.04
CA LEU A 363 13.45 -6.38 2.10
C LEU A 363 14.28 -7.62 1.77
N ILE A 364 14.17 -8.12 0.54
CA ILE A 364 14.94 -9.31 0.12
C ILE A 364 16.45 -9.03 0.13
N THR A 365 16.85 -7.78 -0.09
CA THR A 365 18.27 -7.37 -0.03
C THR A 365 18.85 -7.50 1.38
N PHE A 366 18.03 -7.33 2.41
CA PHE A 366 18.46 -7.34 3.81
C PHE A 366 17.96 -8.56 4.61
N THR A 367 17.09 -9.38 4.02
CA THR A 367 16.48 -10.53 4.69
C THR A 367 16.35 -11.68 3.71
N GLU A 368 16.51 -12.90 4.16
CA GLU A 368 16.22 -14.11 3.37
C GLU A 368 14.70 -14.37 3.24
N GLN A 369 13.86 -13.46 3.74
CA GLN A 369 12.41 -13.64 3.68
C GLN A 369 11.92 -13.49 2.24
N THR A 370 11.24 -14.51 1.78
CA THR A 370 10.54 -14.49 0.49
C THR A 370 9.50 -13.38 0.45
N ASN A 371 9.28 -12.84 -0.74
CA ASN A 371 8.31 -11.78 -0.95
C ASN A 371 6.93 -12.41 -1.13
N GLU A 372 6.08 -12.35 -0.12
CA GLU A 372 4.74 -12.92 -0.13
C GLU A 372 3.69 -11.92 -0.63
N PRO A 373 2.67 -12.34 -1.43
CA PRO A 373 1.72 -11.42 -2.07
C PRO A 373 0.96 -10.53 -1.09
N TYR A 374 0.66 -10.97 0.13
CA TYR A 374 -0.04 -10.14 1.12
C TYR A 374 0.72 -8.83 1.46
N ARG A 375 2.03 -8.76 1.21
CA ARG A 375 2.83 -7.55 1.41
C ARG A 375 2.50 -6.45 0.41
N LEU A 376 1.77 -6.78 -0.67
CA LEU A 376 1.30 -5.82 -1.66
C LEU A 376 -0.06 -5.18 -1.30
N ILE A 377 -0.76 -5.64 -0.25
CA ILE A 377 -2.04 -5.04 0.16
C ILE A 377 -1.94 -3.53 0.41
N PRO A 378 -0.86 -2.97 1.02
CA PRO A 378 -0.70 -1.52 1.09
C PRO A 378 -0.68 -0.85 -0.28
N LEU A 379 -0.02 -1.45 -1.28
CA LEU A 379 -0.01 -0.94 -2.65
C LEU A 379 -1.43 -0.94 -3.23
N VAL A 380 -2.21 -2.00 -3.03
CA VAL A 380 -3.62 -2.09 -3.44
C VAL A 380 -4.42 -0.93 -2.87
N VAL A 381 -4.33 -0.71 -1.55
CA VAL A 381 -5.05 0.35 -0.85
C VAL A 381 -4.65 1.74 -1.39
N PHE A 382 -3.36 2.01 -1.54
CA PHE A 382 -2.91 3.33 -1.99
C PHE A 382 -3.06 3.54 -3.50
N PHE A 383 -3.06 2.49 -4.29
CA PHE A 383 -3.51 2.54 -5.68
C PHE A 383 -4.97 3.00 -5.76
N ALA A 384 -5.86 2.37 -5.00
CA ALA A 384 -7.28 2.72 -4.95
C ALA A 384 -7.50 4.17 -4.46
N VAL A 385 -6.80 4.60 -3.41
CA VAL A 385 -6.79 6.00 -2.94
C VAL A 385 -6.22 6.94 -4.01
N GLY A 386 -5.20 6.52 -4.75
CA GLY A 386 -4.61 7.26 -5.85
C GLY A 386 -5.60 7.53 -6.98
N VAL A 387 -6.28 6.49 -7.45
CA VAL A 387 -7.35 6.63 -8.46
C VAL A 387 -8.43 7.58 -7.96
N SER A 388 -8.88 7.41 -6.72
CA SER A 388 -9.87 8.27 -6.09
C SER A 388 -9.40 9.73 -5.98
N THR A 389 -8.11 9.93 -5.72
CA THR A 389 -7.50 11.26 -5.66
C THR A 389 -7.66 12.02 -6.97
N LEU A 390 -7.66 11.33 -8.12
CA LEU A 390 -7.89 11.96 -9.42
C LEU A 390 -9.27 12.62 -9.53
N LEU A 391 -10.26 12.15 -8.78
CA LEU A 391 -11.63 12.67 -8.78
C LEU A 391 -11.84 13.86 -7.79
N GLY A 392 -10.82 14.18 -6.99
CA GLY A 392 -10.89 15.32 -6.05
C GLY A 392 -10.90 16.67 -6.79
N LYS A 393 -11.60 17.66 -6.22
CA LYS A 393 -11.57 19.04 -6.77
C LYS A 393 -10.20 19.66 -6.58
N ILE A 394 -9.69 20.26 -7.62
CA ILE A 394 -8.60 21.23 -7.50
C ILE A 394 -9.25 22.50 -6.97
N LYS A 395 -8.78 23.04 -5.84
CA LYS A 395 -9.15 24.40 -5.45
C LYS A 395 -8.70 25.33 -6.58
N GLN A 396 -9.60 25.68 -7.46
CA GLN A 396 -9.43 26.90 -8.21
C GLN A 396 -9.51 28.01 -7.14
N ASP A 397 -8.43 28.77 -6.99
CA ASP A 397 -8.50 30.04 -6.30
C ASP A 397 -9.65 30.79 -6.98
N GLU A 398 -10.71 31.08 -6.23
CA GLU A 398 -11.72 32.07 -6.68
C GLU A 398 -10.95 33.35 -7.01
N PRO A 399 -11.27 33.99 -8.11
CA PRO A 399 -10.54 35.16 -8.60
C PRO A 399 -10.52 36.31 -7.60
#